data_26a30678d63e432828a8edd7e2596641
#
_entry.id   26a30678d63e432828a8edd7e2596641
#
_cell.length_a   1.000
_cell.length_b   1.000
_cell.length_c   1.000
_cell.angle_alpha   90.00
_cell.angle_beta   90.00
_cell.angle_gamma   90.00
#
_symmetry.space_group_name_H-M   'P 1'
#
loop_
_entity.id
_entity.type
_entity.pdbx_description
1 polymer ?
#
loop_
_entity_poly.entity_id
_entity_poly.type
_entity_poly.pdbx_seq_one_letter_code
_entity_poly.pdbx_strand_id
1 'polypeptide(L)'
;MYDYIIIGAGSAGCVLANRLSEDPACRVLLLEAGPRDWHPFIHMPAGLARLVGQKGVNWNYDTVPEAQLDGRRLWWPRGKVLGGSSSINAMCYVRGVPEDYDRWDAAGAEGWDWQGVLPYFKRSERNSRGADALHGADGPLHVSDLRYTNPLSSAFIEAGQQAGYSRNDDFNGPAQSGFGFYQVTQKDGARCSSAVAYLHPVRHRSNLEVCTGTLARRILIEDGRAVGVAYAHRGREIRVRAEREVLLAGGAINSPQLLMLSGIGPADHLRQHSITVRMDAPQVGLNLQDHLDICTLRHSTRPVTYDRTSELKTAFDYFLRGHRGPGTSNIAEAGAFVRSSLAPDPHADIQLHFVPAMLDDHGRHRLAGDGYTLHACFLRPRSRGRIRLEDADARTPARIEANYLSDPEGFDLKMMIECARLSRELFAQRAFDDYRGTPIFPVRDDLDDAGLAAFVRAKAETVYHPIGTCRMGNDGNAVVDPQLRVNGIGGLRVIDASVMPTLIGGNTNAPTMMIAERAADLIRGHDPLRVAH
;
A
#
# COMPACT_ATOMS: atom_id res chain seq x y z
N MET A 1 -5.89 -32.57 -1.20
CA MET A 1 -5.48 -31.84 -2.42
C MET A 1 -6.37 -30.61 -2.53
N TYR A 2 -5.90 -29.49 -3.02
CA TYR A 2 -6.64 -28.22 -3.15
C TYR A 2 -6.70 -27.84 -4.63
N ASP A 3 -7.78 -27.17 -5.04
CA ASP A 3 -7.86 -26.59 -6.37
C ASP A 3 -6.90 -25.42 -6.48
N TYR A 4 -6.94 -24.52 -5.49
CA TYR A 4 -6.08 -23.33 -5.43
C TYR A 4 -5.30 -23.24 -4.13
N ILE A 5 -4.05 -22.83 -4.23
CA ILE A 5 -3.20 -22.47 -3.10
C ILE A 5 -2.85 -20.99 -3.23
N ILE A 6 -3.30 -20.18 -2.27
CA ILE A 6 -3.04 -18.74 -2.22
C ILE A 6 -1.90 -18.50 -1.21
N ILE A 7 -0.85 -17.79 -1.62
CA ILE A 7 0.31 -17.48 -0.80
C ILE A 7 0.31 -15.99 -0.43
N GLY A 8 0.04 -15.72 0.85
CA GLY A 8 -0.13 -14.39 1.42
C GLY A 8 -1.60 -14.05 1.64
N ALA A 9 -1.98 -13.81 2.89
CA ALA A 9 -3.32 -13.35 3.27
C ALA A 9 -3.37 -11.83 3.46
N GLY A 10 -2.74 -11.09 2.54
CA GLY A 10 -2.78 -9.64 2.45
C GLY A 10 -4.04 -9.11 1.76
N SER A 11 -3.96 -7.87 1.27
CA SER A 11 -5.07 -7.18 0.61
C SER A 11 -5.67 -7.99 -0.54
N ALA A 12 -4.85 -8.57 -1.40
CA ALA A 12 -5.29 -9.41 -2.51
C ALA A 12 -5.70 -10.82 -2.09
N GLY A 13 -4.88 -11.49 -1.26
CA GLY A 13 -5.12 -12.88 -0.91
C GLY A 13 -6.42 -13.12 -0.14
N CYS A 14 -6.84 -12.17 0.71
CA CYS A 14 -8.14 -12.24 1.38
C CYS A 14 -9.31 -12.15 0.40
N VAL A 15 -9.21 -11.30 -0.63
CA VAL A 15 -10.20 -11.20 -1.71
C VAL A 15 -10.28 -12.52 -2.48
N LEU A 16 -9.15 -13.04 -2.94
CA LEU A 16 -9.08 -14.32 -3.67
C LEU A 16 -9.68 -15.47 -2.87
N ALA A 17 -9.30 -15.59 -1.59
CA ALA A 17 -9.83 -16.63 -0.70
C ALA A 17 -11.36 -16.56 -0.57
N ASN A 18 -11.90 -15.35 -0.44
CA ASN A 18 -13.35 -15.13 -0.40
C ASN A 18 -14.00 -15.58 -1.70
N ARG A 19 -13.57 -15.01 -2.82
CA ARG A 19 -14.21 -15.18 -4.13
C ARG A 19 -14.10 -16.60 -4.67
N LEU A 20 -12.93 -17.23 -4.55
CA LEU A 20 -12.74 -18.60 -5.06
C LEU A 20 -13.45 -19.66 -4.21
N SER A 21 -13.63 -19.42 -2.91
CA SER A 21 -14.36 -20.33 -2.04
C SER A 21 -15.89 -20.14 -2.07
N GLU A 22 -16.42 -19.23 -2.88
CA GLU A 22 -17.87 -19.10 -3.12
C GLU A 22 -18.46 -20.35 -3.76
N ASP A 23 -17.72 -21.00 -4.65
CA ASP A 23 -18.07 -22.33 -5.15
C ASP A 23 -17.70 -23.39 -4.10
N PRO A 24 -18.68 -24.08 -3.49
CA PRO A 24 -18.40 -25.10 -2.47
C PRO A 24 -17.65 -26.34 -3.00
N ALA A 25 -17.63 -26.56 -4.30
CA ALA A 25 -16.85 -27.63 -4.93
C ALA A 25 -15.38 -27.28 -5.06
N CYS A 26 -15.02 -26.00 -4.95
CA CYS A 26 -13.65 -25.51 -5.09
C CYS A 26 -12.94 -25.46 -3.73
N ARG A 27 -11.89 -26.26 -3.55
CA ARG A 27 -11.09 -26.32 -2.31
C ARG A 27 -9.95 -25.30 -2.35
N VAL A 28 -9.91 -24.37 -1.40
CA VAL A 28 -8.94 -23.28 -1.33
C VAL A 28 -8.09 -23.39 -0.06
N LEU A 29 -6.77 -23.34 -0.22
CA LEU A 29 -5.81 -23.17 0.87
C LEU A 29 -5.23 -21.76 0.84
N LEU A 30 -5.34 -21.03 1.95
CA LEU A 30 -4.72 -19.72 2.14
C LEU A 30 -3.59 -19.82 3.17
N LEU A 31 -2.37 -19.47 2.77
CA LEU A 31 -1.16 -19.49 3.59
C LEU A 31 -0.77 -18.06 4.00
N GLU A 32 -0.55 -17.82 5.30
CA GLU A 32 -0.08 -16.54 5.84
C GLU A 32 1.13 -16.76 6.75
N ALA A 33 2.20 -15.98 6.52
CA ALA A 33 3.42 -16.08 7.31
C ALA A 33 3.25 -15.56 8.74
N GLY A 34 2.41 -14.57 8.92
CA GLY A 34 2.11 -13.95 10.20
C GLY A 34 1.02 -14.65 11.00
N PRO A 35 0.69 -14.11 12.18
CA PRO A 35 -0.39 -14.59 13.02
C PRO A 35 -1.77 -14.16 12.51
N ARG A 36 -2.80 -14.59 13.25
CA ARG A 36 -4.14 -14.03 13.13
C ARG A 36 -4.17 -12.57 13.61
N ASP A 37 -5.13 -11.80 13.10
CA ASP A 37 -5.32 -10.37 13.38
C ASP A 37 -6.03 -10.08 14.72
N TRP A 38 -5.71 -10.84 15.77
CA TRP A 38 -6.38 -10.71 17.09
C TRP A 38 -5.87 -9.56 17.94
N HIS A 39 -4.78 -8.92 17.54
CA HIS A 39 -4.21 -7.82 18.30
C HIS A 39 -5.18 -6.63 18.32
N PRO A 40 -5.62 -6.12 19.50
CA PRO A 40 -6.68 -5.11 19.59
C PRO A 40 -6.34 -3.79 18.88
N PHE A 41 -5.06 -3.42 18.83
CA PHE A 41 -4.61 -2.22 18.11
C PHE A 41 -4.68 -2.35 16.58
N ILE A 42 -4.85 -3.55 16.02
CA ILE A 42 -5.15 -3.71 14.61
C ILE A 42 -6.54 -3.14 14.32
N HIS A 43 -7.51 -3.42 15.18
CA HIS A 43 -8.91 -3.02 14.98
C HIS A 43 -9.17 -1.57 15.39
N MET A 44 -8.41 -1.03 16.35
CA MET A 44 -8.48 0.37 16.76
C MET A 44 -7.69 1.24 15.76
N PRO A 45 -8.33 2.17 15.04
CA PRO A 45 -7.66 2.97 14.01
C PRO A 45 -6.40 3.69 14.49
N ALA A 46 -6.48 4.44 15.60
CA ALA A 46 -5.32 5.13 16.19
C ALA A 46 -4.27 4.17 16.76
N GLY A 47 -4.58 2.88 16.88
CA GLY A 47 -3.64 1.83 17.26
C GLY A 47 -2.47 1.65 16.31
N LEU A 48 -2.56 2.18 15.08
CA LEU A 48 -1.48 2.22 14.09
C LEU A 48 -0.13 2.63 14.72
N ALA A 49 -0.10 3.70 15.51
CA ALA A 49 1.11 4.19 16.18
C ALA A 49 1.77 3.14 17.12
N ARG A 50 0.99 2.17 17.60
CA ARG A 50 1.49 1.07 18.45
C ARG A 50 1.92 -0.16 17.66
N LEU A 51 1.46 -0.30 16.42
CA LEU A 51 1.80 -1.43 15.56
C LEU A 51 3.11 -1.22 14.80
N VAL A 52 3.48 0.02 14.59
CA VAL A 52 4.62 0.44 13.77
C VAL A 52 5.92 -0.29 14.14
N GLY A 53 6.25 -0.47 15.39
CA GLY A 53 7.48 -1.16 15.82
C GLY A 53 7.30 -2.66 16.16
N GLN A 54 6.11 -3.26 16.01
CA GLN A 54 5.83 -4.60 16.48
C GLN A 54 6.32 -5.70 15.52
N LYS A 55 7.39 -6.39 15.89
CA LYS A 55 7.98 -7.51 15.11
C LYS A 55 7.00 -8.68 14.86
N GLY A 56 5.96 -8.83 15.67
CA GLY A 56 5.00 -9.93 15.55
C GLY A 56 4.05 -9.81 14.35
N VAL A 57 3.73 -8.58 13.92
CA VAL A 57 2.72 -8.29 12.88
C VAL A 57 3.30 -7.48 11.72
N ASN A 58 4.60 -7.25 11.71
CA ASN A 58 5.31 -6.47 10.70
C ASN A 58 6.57 -7.21 10.24
N TRP A 59 6.85 -7.19 8.93
CA TRP A 59 8.08 -7.72 8.36
C TRP A 59 9.31 -6.87 8.73
N ASN A 60 9.12 -5.57 8.98
CA ASN A 60 10.19 -4.62 9.32
C ASN A 60 11.37 -4.68 8.33
N TYR A 61 11.09 -4.52 7.06
CA TYR A 61 12.13 -4.43 6.05
C TYR A 61 12.91 -3.12 6.14
N ASP A 62 14.16 -3.15 5.68
CA ASP A 62 14.98 -1.98 5.41
C ASP A 62 15.48 -2.04 3.96
N THR A 63 15.63 -0.87 3.33
CA THR A 63 16.32 -0.79 2.03
C THR A 63 17.82 -1.04 2.21
N VAL A 64 18.53 -1.27 1.11
CA VAL A 64 19.99 -1.07 1.12
C VAL A 64 20.29 0.42 1.35
N PRO A 65 21.55 0.81 1.63
CA PRO A 65 21.92 2.22 1.66
C PRO A 65 21.57 2.91 0.34
N GLU A 66 20.76 3.97 0.41
CA GLU A 66 20.28 4.73 -0.76
C GLU A 66 21.29 5.84 -1.09
N ALA A 67 21.96 5.72 -2.23
CA ALA A 67 23.05 6.60 -2.62
C ALA A 67 22.64 8.09 -2.70
N GLN A 68 21.42 8.37 -3.16
CA GLN A 68 20.91 9.75 -3.31
C GLN A 68 20.25 10.29 -2.03
N LEU A 69 20.18 9.50 -0.97
CA LEU A 69 19.65 9.86 0.34
C LEU A 69 20.73 9.75 1.42
N ASP A 70 21.92 10.28 1.15
CA ASP A 70 23.07 10.34 2.05
C ASP A 70 23.51 8.96 2.61
N GLY A 71 23.30 7.89 1.84
CA GLY A 71 23.61 6.52 2.24
C GLY A 71 22.69 5.96 3.33
N ARG A 72 21.54 6.59 3.60
CA ARG A 72 20.57 6.14 4.59
C ARG A 72 19.91 4.83 4.16
N ARG A 73 19.55 4.00 5.15
CA ARG A 73 18.62 2.90 4.97
C ARG A 73 17.23 3.39 5.39
N LEU A 74 16.24 3.16 4.55
CA LEU A 74 14.87 3.53 4.85
C LEU A 74 14.13 2.30 5.38
N TRP A 75 13.42 2.49 6.48
CA TRP A 75 12.57 1.44 7.05
C TRP A 75 11.27 1.30 6.25
N TRP A 76 10.97 0.06 5.86
CA TRP A 76 9.81 -0.29 5.02
C TRP A 76 8.87 -1.26 5.75
N PRO A 77 7.94 -0.79 6.55
CA PRO A 77 6.97 -1.63 7.22
C PRO A 77 6.02 -2.31 6.23
N ARG A 78 5.85 -3.62 6.37
CA ARG A 78 4.87 -4.43 5.63
C ARG A 78 4.16 -5.36 6.59
N GLY A 79 2.83 -5.45 6.49
CA GLY A 79 2.05 -6.32 7.36
C GLY A 79 2.43 -7.79 7.21
N LYS A 80 2.68 -8.46 8.35
CA LYS A 80 2.91 -9.90 8.49
C LYS A 80 1.85 -10.47 9.42
N VAL A 81 0.63 -10.51 8.93
CA VAL A 81 -0.58 -10.84 9.70
C VAL A 81 -1.75 -11.04 8.74
N LEU A 82 -2.82 -11.72 9.15
CA LEU A 82 -4.05 -11.74 8.34
C LEU A 82 -4.50 -10.32 7.99
N GLY A 83 -4.82 -10.09 6.72
CA GLY A 83 -5.08 -8.77 6.15
C GLY A 83 -3.82 -8.07 5.63
N GLY A 84 -2.62 -8.60 5.92
CA GLY A 84 -1.35 -8.02 5.47
C GLY A 84 -1.22 -6.54 5.84
N SER A 85 -0.74 -5.72 4.90
CA SER A 85 -0.56 -4.28 5.12
C SER A 85 -1.88 -3.53 5.37
N SER A 86 -3.05 -4.05 4.93
CA SER A 86 -4.35 -3.44 5.26
C SER A 86 -4.68 -3.48 6.77
N SER A 87 -4.05 -4.38 7.51
CA SER A 87 -4.20 -4.50 8.96
C SER A 87 -3.34 -3.50 9.75
N ILE A 88 -2.37 -2.83 9.11
CA ILE A 88 -1.45 -1.88 9.77
C ILE A 88 -1.34 -0.51 9.07
N ASN A 89 -2.05 -0.27 7.96
CA ASN A 89 -2.00 0.99 7.20
C ASN A 89 -2.83 2.11 7.87
N ALA A 90 -2.73 3.33 7.32
CA ALA A 90 -3.51 4.50 7.74
C ALA A 90 -4.94 4.55 7.18
N MET A 91 -5.44 3.50 6.55
CA MET A 91 -6.83 3.32 6.08
C MET A 91 -7.33 4.35 5.05
N CYS A 92 -6.53 5.28 4.56
CA CYS A 92 -6.96 6.23 3.53
C CYS A 92 -7.45 5.46 2.29
N TYR A 93 -8.67 5.73 1.86
CA TYR A 93 -9.26 5.10 0.69
C TYR A 93 -9.13 6.00 -0.53
N VAL A 94 -8.24 5.64 -1.42
CA VAL A 94 -7.96 6.36 -2.67
C VAL A 94 -7.79 5.35 -3.79
N ARG A 95 -8.31 5.68 -4.97
CA ARG A 95 -8.29 4.81 -6.16
C ARG A 95 -7.26 5.24 -7.20
N GLY A 96 -6.74 6.47 -7.12
CA GLY A 96 -6.05 7.13 -8.22
C GLY A 96 -7.02 7.82 -9.18
N VAL A 97 -6.58 8.14 -10.38
CA VAL A 97 -7.38 8.77 -11.42
C VAL A 97 -7.61 7.81 -12.59
N PRO A 98 -8.66 8.00 -13.41
CA PRO A 98 -8.91 7.16 -14.59
C PRO A 98 -7.68 6.94 -15.47
N GLU A 99 -6.92 7.98 -15.71
CA GLU A 99 -5.74 7.98 -16.58
C GLU A 99 -4.58 7.12 -16.03
N ASP A 100 -4.56 6.78 -14.75
CA ASP A 100 -3.58 5.83 -14.22
C ASP A 100 -3.79 4.44 -14.82
N TYR A 101 -5.05 4.04 -14.96
CA TYR A 101 -5.46 2.75 -15.51
C TYR A 101 -5.42 2.72 -17.03
N ASP A 102 -5.80 3.82 -17.68
CA ASP A 102 -5.68 3.96 -19.13
C ASP A 102 -4.21 3.87 -19.56
N ARG A 103 -3.27 4.38 -18.73
CA ARG A 103 -1.83 4.18 -18.92
C ARG A 103 -1.40 2.71 -18.75
N TRP A 104 -2.05 1.94 -17.87
CA TRP A 104 -1.75 0.50 -17.75
C TRP A 104 -2.14 -0.23 -19.02
N ASP A 105 -3.32 0.03 -19.55
CA ASP A 105 -3.79 -0.54 -20.81
C ASP A 105 -2.85 -0.18 -21.97
N ALA A 106 -2.54 1.10 -22.10
CA ALA A 106 -1.61 1.60 -23.12
C ALA A 106 -0.18 1.02 -22.98
N ALA A 107 0.23 0.61 -21.77
CA ALA A 107 1.50 -0.06 -21.52
C ALA A 107 1.45 -1.58 -21.75
N GLY A 108 0.37 -2.09 -22.36
CA GLY A 108 0.20 -3.50 -22.71
C GLY A 108 -0.53 -4.36 -21.66
N ALA A 109 -1.08 -3.75 -20.63
CA ALA A 109 -2.01 -4.42 -19.71
C ALA A 109 -3.44 -4.34 -20.25
N GLU A 110 -3.69 -5.02 -21.38
CA GLU A 110 -4.94 -4.96 -22.12
C GLU A 110 -6.18 -5.22 -21.26
N GLY A 111 -7.16 -4.31 -21.34
CA GLY A 111 -8.41 -4.34 -20.59
C GLY A 111 -8.30 -3.84 -19.14
N TRP A 112 -7.14 -3.38 -18.67
CA TRP A 112 -6.95 -2.77 -17.35
C TRP A 112 -7.12 -1.24 -17.37
N ASP A 113 -7.83 -0.71 -18.36
CA ASP A 113 -8.29 0.68 -18.44
C ASP A 113 -9.32 1.01 -17.36
N TRP A 114 -9.67 2.29 -17.22
CA TRP A 114 -10.65 2.72 -16.21
C TRP A 114 -12.00 2.02 -16.35
N GLN A 115 -12.50 1.85 -17.58
CA GLN A 115 -13.78 1.19 -17.81
C GLN A 115 -13.76 -0.29 -17.39
N GLY A 116 -12.62 -0.95 -17.57
CA GLY A 116 -12.41 -2.34 -17.17
C GLY A 116 -12.20 -2.54 -15.66
N VAL A 117 -11.78 -1.51 -14.91
CA VAL A 117 -11.47 -1.65 -13.48
C VAL A 117 -12.52 -1.02 -12.56
N LEU A 118 -13.22 0.03 -12.97
CA LEU A 118 -14.23 0.72 -12.15
C LEU A 118 -15.31 -0.23 -11.59
N PRO A 119 -15.86 -1.19 -12.35
CA PRO A 119 -16.85 -2.14 -11.81
C PRO A 119 -16.33 -2.95 -10.63
N TYR A 120 -15.02 -3.27 -10.61
CA TYR A 120 -14.38 -4.02 -9.54
C TYR A 120 -14.11 -3.17 -8.30
N PHE A 121 -13.83 -1.88 -8.46
CA PHE A 121 -13.83 -0.94 -7.35
C PHE A 121 -15.21 -0.85 -6.71
N LYS A 122 -16.27 -0.69 -7.50
CA LYS A 122 -17.65 -0.63 -7.02
C LYS A 122 -18.08 -1.93 -6.35
N ARG A 123 -17.71 -3.10 -6.89
CA ARG A 123 -18.00 -4.42 -6.31
C ARG A 123 -17.33 -4.62 -4.95
N SER A 124 -16.13 -4.08 -4.78
CA SER A 124 -15.38 -4.13 -3.53
C SER A 124 -15.95 -3.22 -2.45
N GLU A 125 -16.49 -2.07 -2.82
CA GLU A 125 -16.80 -0.95 -1.94
C GLU A 125 -18.21 -1.02 -1.33
N ARG A 126 -18.28 -0.69 -0.03
CA ARG A 126 -19.51 -0.31 0.66
C ARG A 126 -19.34 1.11 1.20
N ASN A 127 -19.63 2.10 0.37
CA ASN A 127 -19.51 3.50 0.75
C ASN A 127 -20.66 3.94 1.66
N SER A 128 -20.36 4.59 2.77
CA SER A 128 -21.35 5.12 3.72
C SER A 128 -22.21 6.25 3.14
N ARG A 129 -21.77 6.88 2.07
CA ARG A 129 -22.51 7.93 1.34
C ARG A 129 -23.51 7.36 0.33
N GLY A 130 -23.49 6.02 0.09
CA GLY A 130 -24.34 5.34 -0.87
C GLY A 130 -23.65 5.04 -2.19
N ALA A 131 -24.43 4.48 -3.15
CA ALA A 131 -23.96 4.19 -4.49
C ALA A 131 -24.23 5.36 -5.45
N ASP A 132 -23.32 5.56 -6.39
CA ASP A 132 -23.47 6.48 -7.51
C ASP A 132 -22.77 5.94 -8.78
N ALA A 133 -22.49 6.81 -9.74
CA ALA A 133 -21.77 6.43 -10.96
C ALA A 133 -20.36 5.88 -10.66
N LEU A 134 -19.70 6.39 -9.62
CA LEU A 134 -18.33 6.05 -9.26
C LEU A 134 -18.24 5.13 -8.03
N HIS A 135 -19.22 5.11 -7.14
CA HIS A 135 -19.20 4.39 -5.86
C HIS A 135 -20.12 3.19 -5.80
N GLY A 136 -19.72 2.18 -5.03
CA GLY A 136 -20.52 1.02 -4.66
C GLY A 136 -21.04 1.10 -3.21
N ALA A 137 -22.20 0.48 -2.92
CA ALA A 137 -22.79 0.46 -1.57
C ALA A 137 -22.96 -0.95 -0.99
N ASP A 138 -22.71 -2.01 -1.77
CA ASP A 138 -23.03 -3.40 -1.37
C ASP A 138 -21.79 -4.28 -1.21
N GLY A 139 -20.62 -3.75 -1.46
CA GLY A 139 -19.37 -4.50 -1.37
C GLY A 139 -18.98 -4.86 0.07
N PRO A 140 -18.00 -5.75 0.24
CA PRO A 140 -17.55 -6.19 1.57
C PRO A 140 -16.68 -5.15 2.30
N LEU A 141 -15.95 -4.29 1.56
CA LEU A 141 -15.05 -3.30 2.13
C LEU A 141 -15.82 -2.04 2.52
N HIS A 142 -16.02 -1.83 3.82
CA HIS A 142 -16.63 -0.61 4.31
C HIS A 142 -15.69 0.59 4.13
N VAL A 143 -16.21 1.63 3.48
CA VAL A 143 -15.57 2.93 3.28
C VAL A 143 -16.49 3.99 3.90
N SER A 144 -15.96 4.80 4.80
CA SER A 144 -16.77 5.77 5.55
C SER A 144 -16.06 7.08 5.74
N ASP A 145 -16.84 8.11 6.08
CA ASP A 145 -16.32 9.34 6.62
C ASP A 145 -15.72 9.10 8.01
N LEU A 146 -14.82 9.97 8.44
CA LEU A 146 -14.20 9.92 9.76
C LEU A 146 -15.22 10.15 10.88
N ARG A 147 -15.16 9.36 11.94
CA ARG A 147 -15.99 9.56 13.14
C ARG A 147 -15.45 10.62 14.11
N TYR A 148 -14.17 10.89 14.00
CA TYR A 148 -13.48 11.91 14.79
C TYR A 148 -12.46 12.62 13.91
N THR A 149 -12.38 13.94 14.05
CA THR A 149 -11.41 14.80 13.38
C THR A 149 -10.75 15.74 14.38
N ASN A 150 -9.46 15.98 14.20
CA ASN A 150 -8.70 16.93 15.00
C ASN A 150 -8.91 18.36 14.45
N PRO A 151 -9.00 19.41 15.30
CA PRO A 151 -9.12 20.79 14.84
C PRO A 151 -8.01 21.23 13.87
N LEU A 152 -6.79 20.72 14.05
CA LEU A 152 -5.67 21.01 13.14
C LEU A 152 -5.90 20.48 11.73
N SER A 153 -6.63 19.38 11.57
CA SER A 153 -6.99 18.84 10.25
C SER A 153 -7.93 19.79 9.50
N SER A 154 -8.84 20.45 10.21
CA SER A 154 -9.68 21.51 9.62
C SER A 154 -8.88 22.76 9.28
N ALA A 155 -7.95 23.18 10.13
CA ALA A 155 -7.04 24.29 9.86
C ALA A 155 -6.16 24.02 8.62
N PHE A 156 -5.72 22.78 8.40
CA PHE A 156 -4.98 22.40 7.20
C PHE A 156 -5.83 22.56 5.92
N ILE A 157 -7.10 22.13 5.94
CA ILE A 157 -8.00 22.29 4.80
C ILE A 157 -8.24 23.77 4.51
N GLU A 158 -8.46 24.58 5.55
CA GLU A 158 -8.62 26.02 5.43
C GLU A 158 -7.33 26.70 4.90
N ALA A 159 -6.15 26.26 5.34
CA ALA A 159 -4.88 26.75 4.82
C ALA A 159 -4.74 26.50 3.32
N GLY A 160 -5.18 25.34 2.84
CA GLY A 160 -5.24 25.05 1.40
C GLY A 160 -6.14 26.04 0.65
N GLN A 161 -7.31 26.36 1.19
CA GLN A 161 -8.21 27.35 0.58
C GLN A 161 -7.61 28.76 0.60
N GLN A 162 -6.93 29.16 1.68
CA GLN A 162 -6.22 30.44 1.78
C GLN A 162 -5.05 30.55 0.80
N ALA A 163 -4.42 29.42 0.46
CA ALA A 163 -3.38 29.34 -0.56
C ALA A 163 -3.95 29.28 -2.00
N GLY A 164 -5.28 29.35 -2.17
CA GLY A 164 -5.94 29.40 -3.48
C GLY A 164 -6.38 28.04 -4.05
N TYR A 165 -6.25 26.95 -3.29
CA TYR A 165 -6.70 25.64 -3.72
C TYR A 165 -8.18 25.39 -3.38
N SER A 166 -8.84 24.56 -4.17
CA SER A 166 -10.24 24.20 -3.96
C SER A 166 -10.38 23.22 -2.78
N ARG A 167 -11.51 23.27 -2.09
CA ARG A 167 -11.96 22.20 -1.23
C ARG A 167 -12.43 21.02 -2.06
N ASN A 168 -12.15 19.81 -1.59
CA ASN A 168 -12.64 18.57 -2.18
C ASN A 168 -13.15 17.64 -1.07
N ASP A 169 -14.43 17.27 -1.15
CA ASP A 169 -15.05 16.39 -0.17
C ASP A 169 -14.98 14.88 -0.60
N ASP A 170 -14.47 14.60 -1.82
CA ASP A 170 -14.34 13.25 -2.35
C ASP A 170 -13.17 13.11 -3.34
N PHE A 171 -12.08 12.52 -2.90
CA PHE A 171 -10.90 12.25 -3.73
C PHE A 171 -11.09 11.12 -4.73
N ASN A 172 -12.21 10.39 -4.67
CA ASN A 172 -12.57 9.34 -5.61
C ASN A 172 -13.78 9.71 -6.49
N GLY A 173 -14.18 10.99 -6.42
CA GLY A 173 -15.22 11.60 -7.22
C GLY A 173 -14.73 12.01 -8.63
N PRO A 174 -15.49 12.86 -9.33
CA PRO A 174 -15.17 13.29 -10.70
C PRO A 174 -13.84 14.04 -10.82
N ALA A 175 -13.37 14.66 -9.73
CA ALA A 175 -12.08 15.36 -9.66
C ALA A 175 -11.34 14.96 -8.39
N GLN A 176 -10.07 14.59 -8.53
CA GLN A 176 -9.23 14.22 -7.38
C GLN A 176 -8.61 15.44 -6.70
N SER A 177 -8.32 16.51 -7.45
CA SER A 177 -7.60 17.70 -6.94
C SER A 177 -8.37 18.46 -5.87
N GLY A 178 -7.65 18.98 -4.88
CA GLY A 178 -8.18 19.82 -3.81
C GLY A 178 -7.81 19.32 -2.42
N PHE A 179 -8.33 20.01 -1.39
CA PHE A 179 -8.07 19.79 0.04
C PHE A 179 -9.32 19.27 0.73
N GLY A 180 -9.20 18.20 1.52
CA GLY A 180 -10.35 17.61 2.19
C GLY A 180 -9.99 16.55 3.21
N PHE A 181 -11.01 15.95 3.81
CA PHE A 181 -10.86 14.77 4.64
C PHE A 181 -10.82 13.51 3.77
N TYR A 182 -9.96 12.57 4.13
CA TYR A 182 -10.01 11.25 3.51
C TYR A 182 -11.24 10.48 3.94
N GLN A 183 -11.89 9.77 3.02
CA GLN A 183 -12.68 8.60 3.40
C GLN A 183 -11.73 7.46 3.79
N VAL A 184 -12.17 6.65 4.75
CA VAL A 184 -11.32 5.62 5.36
C VAL A 184 -11.96 4.24 5.30
N THR A 185 -11.13 3.19 5.22
CA THR A 185 -11.57 1.81 5.31
C THR A 185 -11.91 1.45 6.75
N GLN A 186 -13.07 1.95 7.22
CA GLN A 186 -13.58 1.73 8.57
C GLN A 186 -15.06 1.32 8.55
N LYS A 187 -15.41 0.48 9.53
CA LYS A 187 -16.79 0.12 9.86
C LYS A 187 -17.05 0.45 11.32
N ASP A 188 -18.03 1.30 11.58
CA ASP A 188 -18.43 1.67 12.94
C ASP A 188 -17.28 2.16 13.83
N GLY A 189 -16.31 2.90 13.25
CA GLY A 189 -15.14 3.43 13.93
C GLY A 189 -14.05 2.38 14.20
N ALA A 190 -14.16 1.18 13.66
CA ALA A 190 -13.13 0.17 13.69
C ALA A 190 -12.52 -0.03 12.29
N ARG A 191 -11.24 -0.41 12.21
CA ARG A 191 -10.57 -0.75 10.95
C ARG A 191 -11.32 -1.86 10.22
N CYS A 192 -11.61 -1.65 8.95
CA CYS A 192 -12.08 -2.65 8.00
C CYS A 192 -10.92 -3.10 7.10
N SER A 193 -10.02 -3.94 7.63
CA SER A 193 -8.95 -4.55 6.84
C SER A 193 -9.51 -5.54 5.82
N SER A 194 -8.69 -5.99 4.86
CA SER A 194 -9.10 -7.04 3.93
C SER A 194 -9.48 -8.34 4.63
N ALA A 195 -8.85 -8.67 5.78
CA ALA A 195 -9.27 -9.82 6.58
C ALA A 195 -10.67 -9.63 7.16
N VAL A 196 -10.97 -8.44 7.71
CA VAL A 196 -12.30 -8.11 8.25
C VAL A 196 -13.35 -8.08 7.15
N ALA A 197 -13.03 -7.49 6.00
CA ALA A 197 -13.96 -7.34 4.89
C ALA A 197 -14.29 -8.67 4.18
N TYR A 198 -13.26 -9.46 3.89
CA TYR A 198 -13.40 -10.61 2.99
C TYR A 198 -13.23 -11.96 3.68
N LEU A 199 -12.33 -12.09 4.66
CA LEU A 199 -11.99 -13.40 5.22
C LEU A 199 -12.85 -13.77 6.43
N HIS A 200 -13.07 -12.86 7.37
CA HIS A 200 -13.86 -13.15 8.58
C HIS A 200 -15.29 -13.60 8.27
N PRO A 201 -16.02 -12.99 7.30
CA PRO A 201 -17.38 -13.43 6.97
C PRO A 201 -17.47 -14.86 6.45
N VAL A 202 -16.41 -15.38 5.82
CA VAL A 202 -16.39 -16.68 5.12
C VAL A 202 -15.55 -17.76 5.80
N ARG A 203 -14.96 -17.46 6.96
CA ARG A 203 -14.12 -18.41 7.71
C ARG A 203 -14.80 -19.73 8.12
N HIS A 204 -16.13 -19.78 8.03
CA HIS A 204 -16.94 -20.95 8.34
C HIS A 204 -17.10 -21.89 7.13
N ARG A 205 -16.69 -21.49 5.92
CA ARG A 205 -16.78 -22.32 4.72
C ARG A 205 -15.88 -23.54 4.85
N SER A 206 -16.43 -24.73 4.68
CA SER A 206 -15.71 -26.01 4.83
C SER A 206 -14.66 -26.26 3.72
N ASN A 207 -14.82 -25.58 2.58
CA ASN A 207 -13.92 -25.64 1.43
C ASN A 207 -12.79 -24.60 1.47
N LEU A 208 -12.72 -23.77 2.52
CA LEU A 208 -11.66 -22.79 2.74
C LEU A 208 -10.83 -23.14 3.98
N GLU A 209 -9.55 -23.46 3.78
CA GLU A 209 -8.59 -23.64 4.87
C GLU A 209 -7.63 -22.44 4.96
N VAL A 210 -7.48 -21.89 6.17
CA VAL A 210 -6.60 -20.73 6.45
C VAL A 210 -5.52 -21.14 7.43
N CYS A 211 -4.28 -21.20 6.95
CA CYS A 211 -3.10 -21.54 7.74
C CYS A 211 -2.26 -20.30 8.03
N THR A 212 -2.16 -19.93 9.29
CA THR A 212 -1.30 -18.82 9.78
C THR A 212 0.01 -19.34 10.38
N GLY A 213 1.04 -18.48 10.49
CA GLY A 213 2.37 -18.89 10.93
C GLY A 213 3.05 -19.84 9.93
N THR A 214 2.75 -19.71 8.64
CA THR A 214 3.23 -20.55 7.55
C THR A 214 4.03 -19.73 6.54
N LEU A 215 5.33 -19.92 6.52
CA LEU A 215 6.22 -19.25 5.57
C LEU A 215 6.41 -20.14 4.32
N ALA A 216 5.88 -19.68 3.18
CA ALA A 216 6.17 -20.31 1.88
C ALA A 216 7.67 -20.20 1.58
N ARG A 217 8.28 -21.32 1.21
CA ARG A 217 9.72 -21.40 0.91
C ARG A 217 10.01 -21.44 -0.57
N ARG A 218 9.19 -22.19 -1.32
CA ARG A 218 9.31 -22.31 -2.78
C ARG A 218 8.01 -22.86 -3.37
N ILE A 219 7.80 -22.53 -4.63
CA ILE A 219 6.78 -23.14 -5.48
C ILE A 219 7.35 -24.46 -6.01
N LEU A 220 6.54 -25.50 -6.02
CA LEU A 220 6.89 -26.78 -6.61
C LEU A 220 6.56 -26.75 -8.11
N ILE A 221 7.58 -26.93 -8.95
CA ILE A 221 7.46 -26.85 -10.41
C ILE A 221 7.87 -28.19 -10.99
N GLU A 222 6.97 -28.81 -11.77
CA GLU A 222 7.16 -30.04 -12.51
C GLU A 222 6.77 -29.79 -13.97
N ASP A 223 7.59 -30.18 -14.91
CA ASP A 223 7.37 -30.07 -16.36
C ASP A 223 6.86 -28.68 -16.81
N GLY A 224 7.46 -27.61 -16.29
CA GLY A 224 7.09 -26.23 -16.62
C GLY A 224 5.77 -25.74 -16.01
N ARG A 225 5.20 -26.48 -15.04
CA ARG A 225 3.96 -26.14 -14.36
C ARG A 225 4.14 -26.07 -12.85
N ALA A 226 3.55 -25.07 -12.21
CA ALA A 226 3.42 -25.01 -10.77
C ALA A 226 2.36 -26.02 -10.30
N VAL A 227 2.79 -26.97 -9.45
CA VAL A 227 1.96 -28.07 -8.97
C VAL A 227 1.73 -28.03 -7.46
N GLY A 228 2.25 -27.02 -6.76
CA GLY A 228 2.09 -26.91 -5.32
C GLY A 228 3.10 -25.98 -4.67
N VAL A 229 3.20 -26.06 -3.37
CA VAL A 229 4.03 -25.19 -2.52
C VAL A 229 4.71 -25.99 -1.43
N ALA A 230 5.99 -25.69 -1.17
CA ALA A 230 6.69 -26.10 0.05
C ALA A 230 6.70 -24.91 1.04
N TYR A 231 6.21 -25.12 2.24
CA TYR A 231 6.17 -24.10 3.28
C TYR A 231 6.64 -24.63 4.64
N ALA A 232 7.12 -23.73 5.48
CA ALA A 232 7.47 -24.04 6.86
C ALA A 232 6.28 -23.79 7.79
N HIS A 233 5.94 -24.78 8.62
CA HIS A 233 4.98 -24.66 9.70
C HIS A 233 5.48 -25.37 10.94
N ARG A 234 5.54 -24.67 12.08
CA ARG A 234 6.02 -25.22 13.38
C ARG A 234 7.37 -25.96 13.25
N GLY A 235 8.31 -25.37 12.49
CA GLY A 235 9.66 -25.93 12.30
C GLY A 235 9.78 -27.08 11.30
N ARG A 236 8.68 -27.53 10.70
CA ARG A 236 8.66 -28.60 9.69
C ARG A 236 8.40 -28.05 8.30
N GLU A 237 9.03 -28.63 7.28
CA GLU A 237 8.66 -28.40 5.89
C GLU A 237 7.46 -29.28 5.53
N ILE A 238 6.43 -28.66 5.00
CA ILE A 238 5.23 -29.31 4.49
C ILE A 238 5.14 -29.02 3.00
N ARG A 239 4.80 -30.04 2.21
CA ARG A 239 4.55 -29.92 0.77
C ARG A 239 3.09 -30.21 0.51
N VAL A 240 2.44 -29.32 -0.24
CA VAL A 240 1.03 -29.42 -0.60
C VAL A 240 0.86 -29.19 -2.09
N ARG A 241 -0.04 -29.94 -2.71
CA ARG A 241 -0.30 -29.88 -4.16
C ARG A 241 -1.57 -29.10 -4.47
N ALA A 242 -1.49 -28.33 -5.57
CA ALA A 242 -2.61 -27.67 -6.21
C ALA A 242 -3.00 -28.41 -7.48
N GLU A 243 -4.28 -28.63 -7.70
CA GLU A 243 -4.81 -29.25 -8.92
C GLU A 243 -4.88 -28.26 -10.08
N ARG A 244 -5.29 -27.03 -9.78
CA ARG A 244 -5.48 -25.98 -10.79
C ARG A 244 -4.33 -25.00 -10.80
N GLU A 245 -4.23 -24.11 -9.78
CA GLU A 245 -3.23 -23.05 -9.79
C GLU A 245 -2.66 -22.73 -8.39
N VAL A 246 -1.43 -22.23 -8.39
CA VAL A 246 -0.80 -21.53 -7.26
C VAL A 246 -0.90 -20.04 -7.52
N LEU A 247 -1.42 -19.27 -6.53
CA LEU A 247 -1.69 -17.86 -6.64
C LEU A 247 -0.79 -17.09 -5.65
N LEU A 248 0.16 -16.32 -6.17
CA LEU A 248 1.03 -15.46 -5.37
C LEU A 248 0.31 -14.16 -5.04
N ALA A 249 0.17 -13.87 -3.76
CA ALA A 249 -0.37 -12.63 -3.21
C ALA A 249 0.53 -12.08 -2.08
N GLY A 250 1.85 -12.27 -2.22
CA GLY A 250 2.87 -11.91 -1.23
C GLY A 250 3.21 -10.41 -1.18
N GLY A 251 2.73 -9.63 -2.15
CA GLY A 251 3.04 -8.21 -2.30
C GLY A 251 4.36 -7.95 -3.02
N ALA A 252 4.63 -6.66 -3.29
CA ALA A 252 5.71 -6.20 -4.16
C ALA A 252 7.13 -6.65 -3.72
N ILE A 253 7.32 -7.12 -2.50
CA ILE A 253 8.62 -7.59 -2.00
C ILE A 253 8.69 -9.12 -2.02
N ASN A 254 7.69 -9.80 -1.45
CA ASN A 254 7.75 -11.24 -1.24
C ASN A 254 7.36 -12.05 -2.49
N SER A 255 6.53 -11.53 -3.39
CA SER A 255 6.17 -12.25 -4.62
C SER A 255 7.38 -12.45 -5.55
N PRO A 256 8.14 -11.41 -5.93
CA PRO A 256 9.36 -11.61 -6.70
C PRO A 256 10.42 -12.43 -5.94
N GLN A 257 10.55 -12.26 -4.62
CA GLN A 257 11.45 -13.07 -3.81
C GLN A 257 11.11 -14.55 -3.91
N LEU A 258 9.84 -14.92 -3.78
CA LEU A 258 9.42 -16.33 -3.85
C LEU A 258 9.53 -16.91 -5.25
N LEU A 259 9.29 -16.12 -6.31
CA LEU A 259 9.59 -16.54 -7.68
C LEU A 259 11.07 -16.89 -7.83
N MET A 260 11.98 -16.00 -7.40
CA MET A 260 13.42 -16.24 -7.47
C MET A 260 13.85 -17.47 -6.65
N LEU A 261 13.36 -17.62 -5.41
CA LEU A 261 13.62 -18.80 -4.57
C LEU A 261 13.09 -20.10 -5.19
N SER A 262 12.15 -20.00 -6.12
CA SER A 262 11.58 -21.14 -6.85
C SER A 262 12.29 -21.42 -8.20
N GLY A 263 13.33 -20.66 -8.51
CA GLY A 263 14.10 -20.80 -9.75
C GLY A 263 13.53 -20.02 -10.94
N ILE A 264 12.63 -19.07 -10.71
CA ILE A 264 12.05 -18.18 -11.73
C ILE A 264 12.61 -16.76 -11.50
N GLY A 265 13.53 -16.31 -12.33
CA GLY A 265 14.18 -15.01 -12.16
C GLY A 265 15.44 -14.89 -13.01
N PRO A 266 16.24 -13.80 -12.79
CA PRO A 266 17.48 -13.59 -13.53
C PRO A 266 18.46 -14.75 -13.34
N ALA A 267 18.75 -15.50 -14.40
CA ALA A 267 19.49 -16.77 -14.33
C ALA A 267 20.85 -16.65 -13.61
N ASP A 268 21.63 -15.61 -13.92
CA ASP A 268 22.94 -15.43 -13.29
C ASP A 268 22.83 -15.13 -11.79
N HIS A 269 21.83 -14.33 -11.39
CA HIS A 269 21.57 -14.07 -9.99
C HIS A 269 21.13 -15.34 -9.23
N LEU A 270 20.29 -16.16 -9.83
CA LEU A 270 19.88 -17.45 -9.25
C LEU A 270 21.08 -18.39 -9.07
N ARG A 271 21.97 -18.50 -10.07
CA ARG A 271 23.19 -19.31 -10.00
C ARG A 271 24.14 -18.84 -8.90
N GLN A 272 24.27 -17.51 -8.69
CA GLN A 272 25.07 -16.94 -7.59
C GLN A 272 24.61 -17.44 -6.21
N HIS A 273 23.32 -17.71 -6.05
CA HIS A 273 22.73 -18.24 -4.82
C HIS A 273 22.56 -19.77 -4.85
N SER A 274 23.17 -20.49 -5.80
CA SER A 274 23.06 -21.94 -5.96
C SER A 274 21.62 -22.44 -6.14
N ILE A 275 20.74 -21.58 -6.70
CA ILE A 275 19.36 -21.92 -7.03
C ILE A 275 19.30 -22.46 -8.46
N THR A 276 18.70 -23.65 -8.63
CA THR A 276 18.47 -24.24 -9.95
C THR A 276 17.54 -23.34 -10.77
N VAL A 277 18.03 -22.87 -11.92
CA VAL A 277 17.22 -22.07 -12.86
C VAL A 277 16.16 -22.97 -13.49
N ARG A 278 14.89 -22.64 -13.24
CA ARG A 278 13.72 -23.28 -13.87
C ARG A 278 13.27 -22.49 -15.08
N MET A 279 13.35 -21.16 -14.96
CA MET A 279 13.06 -20.23 -16.03
C MET A 279 13.92 -18.96 -15.88
N ASP A 280 14.60 -18.60 -16.95
CA ASP A 280 15.27 -17.28 -17.00
C ASP A 280 14.23 -16.21 -17.23
N ALA A 281 13.99 -15.41 -16.20
CA ALA A 281 13.03 -14.32 -16.19
C ALA A 281 13.69 -13.04 -15.63
N PRO A 282 14.51 -12.35 -16.43
CA PRO A 282 15.36 -11.26 -15.97
C PRO A 282 14.57 -10.07 -15.39
N GLN A 283 13.27 -9.97 -15.72
CA GLN A 283 12.42 -8.88 -15.24
C GLN A 283 11.83 -9.10 -13.83
N VAL A 284 11.90 -10.30 -13.29
CA VAL A 284 11.45 -10.59 -11.92
C VAL A 284 12.25 -9.77 -10.92
N GLY A 285 11.55 -8.95 -10.14
CA GLY A 285 12.12 -8.03 -9.16
C GLY A 285 12.50 -6.66 -9.70
N LEU A 286 12.52 -6.43 -11.02
CA LEU A 286 12.77 -5.12 -11.61
C LEU A 286 11.54 -4.21 -11.56
N ASN A 287 11.70 -2.96 -11.97
CA ASN A 287 10.65 -1.94 -12.06
C ASN A 287 10.01 -1.56 -10.71
N LEU A 288 10.71 -1.77 -9.59
CA LEU A 288 10.23 -1.31 -8.28
C LEU A 288 10.01 0.20 -8.32
N GLN A 289 8.81 0.62 -7.94
CA GLN A 289 8.39 2.00 -7.80
C GLN A 289 7.76 2.19 -6.44
N ASP A 290 7.94 3.38 -5.86
CA ASP A 290 7.33 3.77 -4.58
C ASP A 290 7.19 5.28 -4.51
N HIS A 291 6.24 5.78 -3.74
CA HIS A 291 6.13 7.20 -3.43
C HIS A 291 7.14 7.58 -2.35
N LEU A 292 8.15 8.36 -2.72
CA LEU A 292 9.04 9.00 -1.76
C LEU A 292 8.31 10.19 -1.14
N ASP A 293 8.44 10.34 0.16
CA ASP A 293 7.75 11.31 0.99
C ASP A 293 8.74 12.24 1.70
N ILE A 294 8.35 13.49 1.92
CA ILE A 294 9.07 14.42 2.79
C ILE A 294 8.16 14.94 3.89
N CYS A 295 8.57 14.73 5.13
CA CYS A 295 7.83 15.16 6.32
C CYS A 295 8.30 16.54 6.77
N THR A 296 7.41 17.52 6.70
CA THR A 296 7.62 18.84 7.30
C THR A 296 6.94 18.90 8.66
N LEU A 297 7.71 19.21 9.72
CA LEU A 297 7.25 19.18 11.11
C LEU A 297 7.35 20.55 11.78
N ARG A 298 6.34 20.89 12.57
CA ARG A 298 6.33 22.10 13.41
C ARG A 298 5.80 21.81 14.81
N HIS A 299 6.32 22.55 15.79
CA HIS A 299 5.67 22.62 17.10
C HIS A 299 4.30 23.29 17.00
N SER A 300 3.37 22.84 17.85
CA SER A 300 2.09 23.50 18.04
C SER A 300 2.13 24.40 19.29
N THR A 301 1.62 25.62 19.18
CA THR A 301 1.42 26.53 20.33
C THR A 301 0.23 26.13 21.20
N ARG A 302 -0.64 25.23 20.71
CA ARG A 302 -1.84 24.74 21.40
C ARG A 302 -1.73 23.23 21.68
N PRO A 303 -2.16 22.75 22.84
CA PRO A 303 -2.07 21.33 23.22
C PRO A 303 -3.25 20.52 22.64
N VAL A 304 -3.45 20.57 21.32
CA VAL A 304 -4.57 19.92 20.62
C VAL A 304 -4.13 18.71 19.80
N THR A 305 -2.85 18.36 19.84
CA THR A 305 -2.28 17.27 19.06
C THR A 305 -2.50 15.90 19.70
N TYR A 306 -2.28 14.83 18.93
CA TYR A 306 -2.34 13.47 19.45
C TYR A 306 -1.19 13.16 20.42
N ASP A 307 -0.10 13.94 20.41
CA ASP A 307 1.02 13.78 21.34
C ASP A 307 0.60 13.95 22.81
N ARG A 308 -0.48 14.72 23.09
CA ARG A 308 -1.06 14.94 24.43
C ARG A 308 -2.25 14.04 24.75
N THR A 309 -2.69 13.23 23.83
CA THR A 309 -3.88 12.41 24.05
C THR A 309 -3.61 11.33 25.08
N SER A 310 -4.40 11.30 26.16
CA SER A 310 -4.31 10.25 27.18
C SER A 310 -4.65 8.89 26.58
N GLU A 311 -3.69 7.99 26.55
CA GLU A 311 -3.85 6.63 26.01
C GLU A 311 -4.94 5.84 26.76
N LEU A 312 -4.98 5.96 28.10
CA LEU A 312 -5.97 5.27 28.94
C LEU A 312 -7.39 5.76 28.63
N LYS A 313 -7.58 7.10 28.53
CA LYS A 313 -8.88 7.67 28.18
C LYS A 313 -9.29 7.26 26.77
N THR A 314 -8.37 7.32 25.81
CA THR A 314 -8.61 6.92 24.42
C THR A 314 -9.00 5.45 24.32
N ALA A 315 -8.29 4.56 25.01
CA ALA A 315 -8.62 3.14 25.07
C ALA A 315 -10.00 2.91 25.75
N PHE A 316 -10.29 3.60 26.83
CA PHE A 316 -11.57 3.53 27.51
C PHE A 316 -12.73 3.97 26.60
N ASP A 317 -12.62 5.15 25.97
CA ASP A 317 -13.63 5.68 25.07
C ASP A 317 -13.84 4.78 23.84
N TYR A 318 -12.75 4.18 23.34
CA TYR A 318 -12.81 3.26 22.20
C TYR A 318 -13.43 1.91 22.57
N PHE A 319 -12.84 1.20 23.54
CA PHE A 319 -13.24 -0.20 23.84
C PHE A 319 -14.52 -0.31 24.66
N LEU A 320 -14.81 0.67 25.54
CA LEU A 320 -15.92 0.57 26.49
C LEU A 320 -17.10 1.52 26.20
N ARG A 321 -16.94 2.49 25.28
CA ARG A 321 -18.00 3.47 24.94
C ARG A 321 -18.44 3.41 23.48
N GLY A 322 -18.20 2.29 22.80
CA GLY A 322 -18.69 2.04 21.45
C GLY A 322 -17.92 2.78 20.35
N HIS A 323 -16.61 2.66 20.35
CA HIS A 323 -15.71 3.22 19.35
C HIS A 323 -15.90 4.73 19.15
N ARG A 324 -15.56 5.53 20.16
CA ARG A 324 -15.70 7.00 20.15
C ARG A 324 -14.35 7.70 20.38
N GLY A 325 -14.31 8.97 20.00
CA GLY A 325 -13.19 9.88 20.26
C GLY A 325 -11.95 9.58 19.43
N PRO A 326 -10.77 10.06 19.87
CA PRO A 326 -9.53 10.01 19.11
C PRO A 326 -9.08 8.59 18.69
N GLY A 327 -9.54 7.55 19.41
CA GLY A 327 -9.27 6.15 19.06
C GLY A 327 -9.80 5.72 17.70
N THR A 328 -10.81 6.43 17.17
CA THR A 328 -11.39 6.16 15.84
C THR A 328 -10.69 6.91 14.72
N SER A 329 -9.77 7.83 15.02
CA SER A 329 -8.99 8.54 14.01
C SER A 329 -7.99 7.59 13.34
N ASN A 330 -7.85 7.73 12.03
CA ASN A 330 -6.77 7.11 11.26
C ASN A 330 -5.44 7.87 11.35
N ILE A 331 -5.40 8.95 12.15
CA ILE A 331 -4.30 9.88 12.37
C ILE A 331 -4.03 10.78 11.14
N ALA A 332 -3.97 10.24 9.94
CA ALA A 332 -3.84 10.99 8.68
C ALA A 332 -5.23 11.36 8.13
N GLU A 333 -5.94 12.24 8.85
CA GLU A 333 -7.36 12.53 8.63
C GLU A 333 -7.63 13.35 7.38
N ALA A 334 -6.83 14.39 7.17
CA ALA A 334 -6.96 15.32 6.05
C ALA A 334 -5.79 15.17 5.09
N GLY A 335 -6.03 15.54 3.85
CA GLY A 335 -5.02 15.53 2.82
C GLY A 335 -5.39 16.40 1.64
N ALA A 336 -4.59 16.30 0.61
CA ALA A 336 -4.85 17.01 -0.63
C ALA A 336 -4.20 16.30 -1.81
N PHE A 337 -4.72 16.60 -2.98
CA PHE A 337 -4.10 16.30 -4.26
C PHE A 337 -3.88 17.63 -5.00
N VAL A 338 -2.64 17.92 -5.32
CA VAL A 338 -2.22 19.20 -5.88
C VAL A 338 -1.47 18.97 -7.17
N ARG A 339 -1.77 19.80 -8.17
CA ARG A 339 -0.98 19.86 -9.40
C ARG A 339 0.14 20.88 -9.25
N SER A 340 1.38 20.42 -9.37
CA SER A 340 2.54 21.31 -9.34
C SER A 340 2.67 22.12 -10.63
N SER A 341 3.52 23.15 -10.59
CA SER A 341 3.91 23.89 -11.81
C SER A 341 4.76 23.07 -12.78
N LEU A 342 5.33 21.97 -12.32
CA LEU A 342 6.17 21.04 -13.10
C LEU A 342 5.39 19.84 -13.64
N ALA A 343 4.10 19.72 -13.33
CA ALA A 343 3.27 18.59 -13.76
C ALA A 343 3.22 18.47 -15.29
N PRO A 344 3.56 17.31 -15.86
CA PRO A 344 3.58 17.12 -17.30
C PRO A 344 2.18 16.97 -17.90
N ASP A 345 1.19 16.68 -17.08
CA ASP A 345 -0.21 16.45 -17.46
C ASP A 345 -1.18 17.26 -16.56
N PRO A 346 -2.49 17.30 -16.86
CA PRO A 346 -3.45 18.13 -16.11
C PRO A 346 -3.79 17.58 -14.71
N HIS A 347 -3.32 16.39 -14.35
CA HIS A 347 -3.69 15.73 -13.10
C HIS A 347 -2.78 16.15 -11.94
N ALA A 348 -3.27 15.94 -10.73
CA ALA A 348 -2.47 16.12 -9.53
C ALA A 348 -1.26 15.16 -9.55
N ASP A 349 -0.10 15.70 -9.15
CA ASP A 349 1.16 14.98 -9.09
C ASP A 349 1.81 15.01 -7.70
N ILE A 350 1.20 15.73 -6.74
CA ILE A 350 1.58 15.74 -5.33
C ILE A 350 0.39 15.30 -4.49
N GLN A 351 0.61 14.35 -3.57
CA GLN A 351 -0.35 13.99 -2.52
C GLN A 351 0.16 14.46 -1.17
N LEU A 352 -0.74 15.00 -0.36
CA LEU A 352 -0.47 15.45 1.00
C LEU A 352 -1.25 14.61 2.02
N HIS A 353 -0.60 14.24 3.15
CA HIS A 353 -1.28 13.67 4.30
C HIS A 353 -0.94 14.53 5.52
N PHE A 354 -1.95 15.14 6.12
CA PHE A 354 -1.77 15.94 7.32
C PHE A 354 -2.01 15.10 8.58
N VAL A 355 -1.06 15.17 9.50
CA VAL A 355 -1.06 14.39 10.75
C VAL A 355 -0.93 15.33 11.95
N PRO A 356 -1.95 15.40 12.83
CA PRO A 356 -1.90 16.19 14.06
C PRO A 356 -1.04 15.56 15.17
N ALA A 357 0.16 15.11 14.82
CA ALA A 357 1.17 14.54 15.73
C ALA A 357 2.57 14.71 15.13
N MET A 358 3.59 14.65 15.95
CA MET A 358 4.99 14.67 15.49
C MET A 358 5.42 13.26 15.07
N LEU A 359 5.72 13.08 13.78
CA LEU A 359 6.24 11.83 13.24
C LEU A 359 7.65 12.07 12.68
N ASP A 360 8.68 11.59 13.38
CA ASP A 360 10.05 11.47 12.86
C ASP A 360 10.36 9.99 12.68
N ASP A 361 10.92 9.64 11.53
CA ASP A 361 11.25 8.26 11.17
C ASP A 361 10.06 7.31 11.42
N HIS A 362 8.91 7.63 10.79
CA HIS A 362 7.65 6.87 10.91
C HIS A 362 7.11 6.77 12.36
N GLY A 363 7.49 7.72 13.23
CA GLY A 363 7.14 7.71 14.66
C GLY A 363 8.00 6.78 15.51
N ARG A 364 9.10 6.25 14.98
CA ARG A 364 10.10 5.49 15.75
C ARG A 364 10.91 6.40 16.68
N HIS A 365 11.11 7.65 16.28
CA HIS A 365 11.73 8.67 17.13
C HIS A 365 10.64 9.55 17.76
N ARG A 366 10.54 9.50 19.07
CA ARG A 366 9.60 10.36 19.81
C ARG A 366 10.24 11.73 20.04
N LEU A 367 9.58 12.75 19.55
CA LEU A 367 9.93 14.14 19.82
C LEU A 367 9.18 14.65 21.06
N ALA A 368 9.79 15.60 21.78
CA ALA A 368 9.17 16.17 22.97
C ALA A 368 8.26 17.36 22.59
N GLY A 369 7.12 17.50 23.30
CA GLY A 369 6.20 18.61 23.11
C GLY A 369 4.97 18.24 22.31
N ASP A 370 4.35 19.24 21.71
CA ASP A 370 3.18 19.13 20.84
C ASP A 370 3.56 19.60 19.44
N GLY A 371 3.09 18.93 18.42
CA GLY A 371 3.35 19.35 17.05
C GLY A 371 2.50 18.61 16.02
N TYR A 372 2.76 18.91 14.77
CA TYR A 372 2.05 18.34 13.64
C TYR A 372 3.02 18.12 12.47
N THR A 373 2.66 17.17 11.63
CA THR A 373 3.44 16.74 10.48
C THR A 373 2.62 16.89 9.21
N LEU A 374 3.23 17.41 8.15
CA LEU A 374 2.71 17.34 6.80
C LEU A 374 3.61 16.43 5.98
N HIS A 375 3.06 15.31 5.54
CA HIS A 375 3.64 14.42 4.55
C HIS A 375 3.34 14.94 3.17
N ALA A 376 4.33 15.02 2.30
CA ALA A 376 4.18 15.42 0.91
C ALA A 376 4.96 14.47 0.00
N CYS A 377 4.27 13.76 -0.88
CA CYS A 377 4.91 12.82 -1.79
C CYS A 377 4.60 13.14 -3.26
N PHE A 378 5.60 12.89 -4.11
CA PHE A 378 5.46 12.97 -5.56
C PHE A 378 4.83 11.68 -6.10
N LEU A 379 3.74 11.80 -6.88
CA LEU A 379 2.92 10.67 -7.29
C LEU A 379 3.42 9.92 -8.54
N ARG A 380 4.34 10.50 -9.31
CA ARG A 380 4.75 9.94 -10.62
C ARG A 380 6.27 9.81 -10.74
N PRO A 381 6.93 9.06 -9.83
CA PRO A 381 8.37 8.96 -9.79
C PRO A 381 8.94 8.33 -11.08
N ARG A 382 10.05 8.88 -11.55
CA ARG A 382 10.81 8.37 -12.69
C ARG A 382 11.88 7.37 -12.30
N SER A 383 12.37 7.45 -11.08
CA SER A 383 13.34 6.51 -10.50
C SER A 383 12.76 5.09 -10.48
N ARG A 384 13.64 4.11 -10.74
CA ARG A 384 13.28 2.69 -10.73
C ARG A 384 14.27 1.91 -9.88
N GLY A 385 13.71 1.12 -8.99
CA GLY A 385 14.45 0.20 -8.14
C GLY A 385 14.24 -1.26 -8.53
N ARG A 386 14.66 -2.13 -7.63
CA ARG A 386 14.53 -3.59 -7.80
C ARG A 386 14.55 -4.34 -6.47
N ILE A 387 14.01 -5.56 -6.52
CA ILE A 387 14.10 -6.56 -5.46
C ILE A 387 15.07 -7.67 -5.91
N ARG A 388 15.99 -8.06 -5.02
CA ARG A 388 16.91 -9.18 -5.25
C ARG A 388 16.92 -10.12 -4.05
N LEU A 389 17.43 -11.32 -4.23
CA LEU A 389 17.73 -12.21 -3.11
C LEU A 389 18.99 -11.72 -2.37
N GLU A 390 18.97 -11.80 -1.05
CA GLU A 390 20.17 -11.70 -0.22
C GLU A 390 20.85 -13.06 -0.11
N ASP A 391 20.05 -14.14 0.02
CA ASP A 391 20.47 -15.53 -0.02
C ASP A 391 19.33 -16.47 -0.48
N ALA A 392 19.54 -17.79 -0.39
CA ALA A 392 18.58 -18.82 -0.79
C ALA A 392 17.58 -19.22 0.33
N ASP A 393 17.59 -18.57 1.49
CA ASP A 393 16.68 -18.86 2.60
C ASP A 393 15.48 -17.91 2.58
N ALA A 394 14.27 -18.43 2.49
CA ALA A 394 13.04 -17.64 2.53
C ALA A 394 12.83 -16.85 3.83
N ARG A 395 13.58 -17.14 4.90
CA ARG A 395 13.56 -16.38 6.17
C ARG A 395 14.38 -15.10 6.10
N THR A 396 15.35 -15.06 5.21
CA THR A 396 16.19 -13.88 5.00
C THR A 396 15.40 -12.84 4.21
N PRO A 397 15.31 -11.59 4.69
CA PRO A 397 14.66 -10.52 3.96
C PRO A 397 15.29 -10.33 2.57
N ALA A 398 14.45 -10.04 1.59
CA ALA A 398 14.93 -9.66 0.27
C ALA A 398 15.74 -8.37 0.32
N ARG A 399 16.71 -8.24 -0.58
CA ARG A 399 17.48 -7.01 -0.78
C ARG A 399 16.61 -6.01 -1.54
N ILE A 400 16.28 -4.90 -0.89
CA ILE A 400 15.43 -3.83 -1.44
C ILE A 400 16.34 -2.70 -1.89
N GLU A 401 16.50 -2.53 -3.18
CA GLU A 401 17.21 -1.44 -3.83
C GLU A 401 16.17 -0.48 -4.41
N ALA A 402 15.65 0.45 -3.58
CA ALA A 402 14.57 1.35 -4.00
C ALA A 402 15.05 2.37 -5.03
N ASN A 403 16.34 2.74 -4.94
CA ASN A 403 17.02 3.59 -5.91
C ASN A 403 16.34 4.96 -6.09
N TYR A 404 15.89 5.56 -4.98
CA TYR A 404 15.21 6.84 -4.97
C TYR A 404 16.07 7.97 -5.55
N LEU A 405 15.44 8.94 -6.19
CA LEU A 405 16.07 10.14 -6.76
C LEU A 405 17.18 9.81 -7.78
N SER A 406 17.11 8.66 -8.42
CA SER A 406 18.14 8.18 -9.35
C SER A 406 17.82 8.49 -10.81
N ASP A 407 16.73 9.16 -11.10
CA ASP A 407 16.39 9.55 -12.46
C ASP A 407 17.46 10.48 -13.05
N PRO A 408 17.93 10.23 -14.28
CA PRO A 408 19.08 10.95 -14.87
C PRO A 408 18.87 12.47 -15.01
N GLU A 409 17.61 12.91 -15.11
CA GLU A 409 17.26 14.32 -15.28
C GLU A 409 17.14 15.08 -13.95
N GLY A 410 17.22 14.37 -12.81
CA GLY A 410 17.02 14.93 -11.47
C GLY A 410 15.61 15.48 -11.25
N PHE A 411 14.63 14.97 -11.99
CA PHE A 411 13.25 15.43 -11.94
C PHE A 411 12.59 15.07 -10.60
N ASP A 412 12.82 13.85 -10.11
CA ASP A 412 12.26 13.40 -8.84
C ASP A 412 12.73 14.28 -7.66
N LEU A 413 14.01 14.69 -7.66
CA LEU A 413 14.51 15.63 -6.64
C LEU A 413 13.85 17.01 -6.75
N LYS A 414 13.68 17.53 -7.97
CA LYS A 414 12.98 18.82 -8.19
C LYS A 414 11.55 18.75 -7.64
N MET A 415 10.85 17.65 -7.90
CA MET A 415 9.49 17.45 -7.39
C MET A 415 9.45 17.33 -5.86
N MET A 416 10.44 16.68 -5.23
CA MET A 416 10.52 16.62 -3.77
C MET A 416 10.83 17.99 -3.14
N ILE A 417 11.58 18.84 -3.82
CA ILE A 417 11.79 20.26 -3.42
C ILE A 417 10.45 21.01 -3.49
N GLU A 418 9.65 20.83 -4.56
CA GLU A 418 8.31 21.41 -4.67
C GLU A 418 7.38 20.92 -3.55
N CYS A 419 7.44 19.64 -3.18
CA CYS A 419 6.70 19.10 -2.03
C CYS A 419 7.06 19.84 -0.73
N ALA A 420 8.36 20.08 -0.49
CA ALA A 420 8.80 20.81 0.70
C ALA A 420 8.41 22.29 0.66
N ARG A 421 8.45 22.96 -0.51
CA ARG A 421 7.98 24.33 -0.70
C ARG A 421 6.49 24.47 -0.44
N LEU A 422 5.68 23.60 -1.01
CA LEU A 422 4.23 23.57 -0.80
C LEU A 422 3.90 23.39 0.69
N SER A 423 4.60 22.51 1.39
CA SER A 423 4.43 22.31 2.83
C SER A 423 4.71 23.59 3.62
N ARG A 424 5.77 24.32 3.27
CA ARG A 424 6.11 25.61 3.88
C ARG A 424 5.06 26.67 3.60
N GLU A 425 4.59 26.78 2.35
CA GLU A 425 3.53 27.69 1.93
C GLU A 425 2.25 27.49 2.73
N LEU A 426 1.81 26.23 2.87
CA LEU A 426 0.60 25.87 3.61
C LEU A 426 0.73 26.21 5.10
N PHE A 427 1.86 25.91 5.72
CA PHE A 427 2.08 26.24 7.13
C PHE A 427 2.24 27.75 7.40
N ALA A 428 2.49 28.56 6.38
CA ALA A 428 2.53 30.01 6.49
C ALA A 428 1.13 30.67 6.47
N GLN A 429 0.06 29.94 6.09
CA GLN A 429 -1.29 30.47 5.98
C GLN A 429 -1.89 30.85 7.34
N ARG A 430 -2.79 31.84 7.35
CA ARG A 430 -3.44 32.37 8.57
C ARG A 430 -4.20 31.33 9.37
N ALA A 431 -4.73 30.31 8.73
CA ALA A 431 -5.40 29.20 9.41
C ALA A 431 -4.53 28.50 10.47
N PHE A 432 -3.21 28.61 10.35
CA PHE A 432 -2.27 28.08 11.33
C PHE A 432 -1.79 29.09 12.38
N ASP A 433 -2.17 30.38 12.34
CA ASP A 433 -1.63 31.40 13.24
C ASP A 433 -1.77 31.05 14.73
N ASP A 434 -2.91 30.49 15.12
CA ASP A 434 -3.17 30.04 16.49
C ASP A 434 -2.36 28.79 16.90
N TYR A 435 -1.80 28.06 15.94
CA TYR A 435 -1.13 26.77 16.13
C TYR A 435 0.34 26.80 15.77
N ARG A 436 0.80 27.79 15.00
CA ARG A 436 2.13 27.84 14.42
C ARG A 436 3.20 28.12 15.45
N GLY A 437 3.91 27.08 15.88
CA GLY A 437 5.12 27.18 16.67
C GLY A 437 6.39 27.19 15.82
N THR A 438 7.54 26.92 16.44
CA THR A 438 8.83 26.86 15.78
C THR A 438 8.93 25.67 14.82
N PRO A 439 9.66 25.79 13.71
CA PRO A 439 9.92 24.66 12.83
C PRO A 439 10.81 23.60 13.52
N ILE A 440 10.57 22.32 13.21
CA ILE A 440 11.37 21.18 13.67
C ILE A 440 12.16 20.62 12.48
N PHE A 441 11.44 20.28 11.41
CA PHE A 441 12.00 19.82 10.14
C PHE A 441 11.28 20.50 8.97
N PRO A 442 12.00 21.22 8.09
CA PRO A 442 13.38 21.67 8.28
C PRO A 442 13.49 22.62 9.48
N VAL A 443 14.69 22.75 10.04
CA VAL A 443 14.94 23.57 11.25
C VAL A 443 14.71 25.07 11.06
N ARG A 444 14.51 25.53 9.82
CA ARG A 444 14.27 26.94 9.45
C ARG A 444 13.43 27.02 8.18
N ASP A 445 12.63 28.08 8.06
CA ASP A 445 11.66 28.26 6.97
C ASP A 445 12.25 28.94 5.72
N ASP A 446 13.42 29.54 5.81
CA ASP A 446 14.04 30.36 4.75
C ASP A 446 15.10 29.63 3.92
N LEU A 447 15.02 28.28 3.86
CA LEU A 447 15.93 27.50 3.02
C LEU A 447 15.70 27.79 1.53
N ASP A 448 16.80 27.98 0.82
CA ASP A 448 16.84 27.98 -0.64
C ASP A 448 16.75 26.55 -1.21
N ASP A 449 16.82 26.42 -2.52
CA ASP A 449 16.72 25.13 -3.20
C ASP A 449 17.82 24.16 -2.79
N ALA A 450 19.04 24.63 -2.57
CA ALA A 450 20.14 23.80 -2.13
C ALA A 450 19.89 23.28 -0.70
N GLY A 451 19.37 24.15 0.19
CA GLY A 451 18.97 23.78 1.54
C GLY A 451 17.78 22.81 1.56
N LEU A 452 16.79 23.00 0.69
CA LEU A 452 15.67 22.08 0.55
C LEU A 452 16.11 20.74 -0.03
N ALA A 453 17.02 20.72 -1.01
CA ALA A 453 17.60 19.49 -1.54
C ALA A 453 18.36 18.70 -0.46
N ALA A 454 19.13 19.38 0.38
CA ALA A 454 19.83 18.76 1.51
C ALA A 454 18.83 18.21 2.54
N PHE A 455 17.76 18.96 2.84
CA PHE A 455 16.67 18.50 3.71
C PHE A 455 15.98 17.24 3.17
N VAL A 456 15.65 17.21 1.88
CA VAL A 456 15.07 16.02 1.21
C VAL A 456 16.02 14.83 1.35
N ARG A 457 17.30 14.95 1.02
CA ARG A 457 18.27 13.85 1.12
C ARG A 457 18.39 13.31 2.55
N ALA A 458 18.41 14.21 3.52
CA ALA A 458 18.57 13.86 4.93
C ALA A 458 17.32 13.25 5.57
N LYS A 459 16.11 13.59 5.11
CA LYS A 459 14.86 13.28 5.83
C LYS A 459 13.79 12.59 5.01
N ALA A 460 13.89 12.50 3.68
CA ALA A 460 12.88 11.81 2.89
C ALA A 460 12.77 10.33 3.30
N GLU A 461 11.55 9.80 3.25
CA GLU A 461 11.20 8.42 3.64
C GLU A 461 10.09 7.87 2.72
N THR A 462 9.71 6.61 2.87
CA THR A 462 8.62 6.02 2.08
C THR A 462 7.26 6.39 2.65
N VAL A 463 6.24 6.54 1.79
CA VAL A 463 4.83 6.54 2.20
C VAL A 463 4.15 5.17 1.98
N TYR A 464 4.98 4.10 1.83
CA TYR A 464 4.61 2.68 1.89
C TYR A 464 3.83 2.15 0.67
N HIS A 465 4.10 2.62 -0.54
CA HIS A 465 3.39 2.26 -1.76
C HIS A 465 4.22 1.46 -2.79
N PRO A 466 5.08 0.47 -2.39
CA PRO A 466 5.89 -0.27 -3.37
C PRO A 466 5.04 -1.10 -4.31
N ILE A 467 5.37 -1.02 -5.62
CA ILE A 467 4.69 -1.74 -6.70
C ILE A 467 5.67 -2.20 -7.79
N GLY A 468 5.19 -2.93 -8.77
CA GLY A 468 5.79 -3.03 -10.11
C GLY A 468 6.77 -4.17 -10.33
N THR A 469 7.16 -4.90 -9.30
CA THR A 469 8.25 -5.89 -9.30
C THR A 469 7.93 -7.22 -10.00
N CYS A 470 6.69 -7.44 -10.40
CA CYS A 470 6.22 -8.54 -11.26
C CYS A 470 5.27 -7.96 -12.32
N ARG A 471 5.67 -6.89 -12.99
CA ARG A 471 4.88 -6.08 -13.90
C ARG A 471 4.05 -6.91 -14.89
N MET A 472 2.76 -6.59 -15.05
CA MET A 472 1.92 -7.14 -16.11
C MET A 472 2.11 -6.40 -17.44
N GLY A 473 1.86 -7.11 -18.53
CA GLY A 473 1.93 -6.56 -19.88
C GLY A 473 1.94 -7.66 -20.93
N ASN A 474 1.91 -7.25 -22.20
CA ASN A 474 1.97 -8.14 -23.37
C ASN A 474 3.31 -8.08 -24.11
N ASP A 475 4.29 -7.34 -23.59
CA ASP A 475 5.64 -7.25 -24.15
C ASP A 475 6.57 -8.34 -23.55
N GLY A 476 7.72 -8.58 -24.20
CA GLY A 476 8.71 -9.57 -23.76
C GLY A 476 9.37 -9.27 -22.39
N ASN A 477 9.09 -8.10 -21.79
CA ASN A 477 9.62 -7.65 -20.51
C ASN A 477 8.61 -7.77 -19.37
N ALA A 478 7.39 -8.25 -19.62
CA ALA A 478 6.40 -8.48 -18.59
C ALA A 478 6.68 -9.80 -17.83
N VAL A 479 6.51 -9.79 -16.51
CA VAL A 479 6.59 -11.01 -15.69
C VAL A 479 5.30 -11.82 -15.79
N VAL A 480 4.17 -11.13 -15.84
CA VAL A 480 2.85 -11.74 -16.02
C VAL A 480 2.13 -11.12 -17.22
N ASP A 481 1.28 -11.93 -17.86
CA ASP A 481 0.37 -11.45 -18.91
C ASP A 481 -0.81 -10.63 -18.34
N PRO A 482 -1.67 -10.02 -19.19
CA PRO A 482 -2.85 -9.28 -18.71
C PRO A 482 -3.88 -10.15 -17.95
N GLN A 483 -3.80 -11.48 -18.03
CA GLN A 483 -4.55 -12.42 -17.19
C GLN A 483 -3.82 -12.75 -15.89
N LEU A 484 -2.70 -12.06 -15.59
CA LEU A 484 -1.87 -12.22 -14.40
C LEU A 484 -1.17 -13.59 -14.30
N ARG A 485 -1.10 -14.35 -15.38
CA ARG A 485 -0.36 -15.64 -15.46
C ARG A 485 1.13 -15.36 -15.62
N VAL A 486 1.95 -16.07 -14.86
CA VAL A 486 3.41 -15.97 -15.00
C VAL A 486 3.82 -16.50 -16.38
N ASN A 487 4.48 -15.64 -17.16
CA ASN A 487 4.93 -16.00 -18.50
C ASN A 487 5.88 -17.21 -18.44
N GLY A 488 5.62 -18.22 -19.27
CA GLY A 488 6.43 -19.42 -19.38
C GLY A 488 6.23 -20.50 -18.29
N ILE A 489 5.40 -20.28 -17.28
CA ILE A 489 5.08 -21.25 -16.21
C ILE A 489 3.59 -21.48 -16.12
N GLY A 490 3.12 -22.68 -16.43
CA GLY A 490 1.72 -23.05 -16.29
C GLY A 490 1.25 -23.12 -14.83
N GLY A 491 -0.04 -22.84 -14.56
CA GLY A 491 -0.63 -23.02 -13.23
C GLY A 491 -0.12 -22.07 -12.15
N LEU A 492 0.43 -20.89 -12.54
CA LEU A 492 0.97 -19.89 -11.63
C LEU A 492 0.51 -18.50 -12.01
N ARG A 493 0.00 -17.75 -11.04
CA ARG A 493 -0.30 -16.31 -11.19
C ARG A 493 0.32 -15.48 -10.08
N VAL A 494 0.58 -14.21 -10.37
CA VAL A 494 0.89 -13.19 -9.35
C VAL A 494 -0.28 -12.20 -9.30
N ILE A 495 -0.81 -11.98 -8.10
CA ILE A 495 -2.04 -11.18 -7.90
C ILE A 495 -1.84 -10.32 -6.66
N ASP A 496 -1.14 -9.21 -6.81
CA ASP A 496 -0.92 -8.20 -5.77
C ASP A 496 -0.36 -6.90 -6.41
N ALA A 497 0.11 -5.97 -5.59
CA ALA A 497 0.65 -4.69 -6.07
C ALA A 497 1.89 -4.84 -6.97
N SER A 498 2.59 -5.98 -6.95
CA SER A 498 3.77 -6.21 -7.81
C SER A 498 3.45 -6.21 -9.30
N VAL A 499 2.18 -6.48 -9.67
CA VAL A 499 1.79 -6.57 -11.08
C VAL A 499 1.51 -5.22 -11.73
N MET A 500 1.33 -4.15 -10.96
CA MET A 500 1.06 -2.81 -11.48
C MET A 500 2.20 -2.35 -12.39
N PRO A 501 1.94 -1.95 -13.65
CA PRO A 501 3.01 -1.51 -14.56
C PRO A 501 3.63 -0.18 -14.14
N THR A 502 2.79 0.74 -13.70
CA THR A 502 3.15 2.08 -13.21
C THR A 502 2.41 2.39 -11.93
N LEU A 503 3.02 3.23 -11.10
CA LEU A 503 2.44 3.67 -9.84
C LEU A 503 1.22 4.57 -10.10
N ILE A 504 0.14 4.31 -9.38
CA ILE A 504 -1.10 5.10 -9.48
C ILE A 504 -0.97 6.39 -8.66
N GLY A 505 -1.77 7.40 -8.98
CA GLY A 505 -1.81 8.68 -8.27
C GLY A 505 -2.55 8.60 -6.94
N GLY A 506 -2.04 7.78 -5.98
CA GLY A 506 -2.62 7.66 -4.65
C GLY A 506 -2.21 6.40 -3.89
N ASN A 507 -2.99 6.06 -2.86
CA ASN A 507 -2.74 4.92 -1.99
C ASN A 507 -3.03 3.59 -2.69
N THR A 508 -2.16 2.60 -2.56
CA THR A 508 -2.18 1.37 -3.37
C THR A 508 -3.08 0.24 -2.84
N ASN A 509 -3.73 0.41 -1.69
CA ASN A 509 -4.52 -0.68 -1.08
C ASN A 509 -5.81 -1.00 -1.84
N ALA A 510 -6.61 0.02 -2.18
CA ALA A 510 -7.85 -0.17 -2.97
C ALA A 510 -7.56 -0.75 -4.37
N PRO A 511 -6.57 -0.24 -5.13
CA PRO A 511 -6.15 -0.85 -6.40
C PRO A 511 -5.71 -2.32 -6.27
N THR A 512 -4.99 -2.68 -5.20
CA THR A 512 -4.59 -4.07 -4.96
C THR A 512 -5.81 -4.99 -4.74
N MET A 513 -6.83 -4.53 -4.02
CA MET A 513 -8.07 -5.28 -3.86
C MET A 513 -8.85 -5.37 -5.18
N MET A 514 -8.91 -4.30 -5.95
CA MET A 514 -9.53 -4.27 -7.28
C MET A 514 -8.87 -5.28 -8.22
N ILE A 515 -7.53 -5.34 -8.24
CA ILE A 515 -6.79 -6.34 -9.03
C ILE A 515 -7.22 -7.77 -8.64
N ALA A 516 -7.34 -8.05 -7.35
CA ALA A 516 -7.74 -9.37 -6.87
C ALA A 516 -9.21 -9.69 -7.15
N GLU A 517 -10.10 -8.70 -7.10
CA GLU A 517 -11.52 -8.85 -7.50
C GLU A 517 -11.62 -9.26 -8.98
N ARG A 518 -10.88 -8.56 -9.86
CA ARG A 518 -10.85 -8.88 -11.28
C ARG A 518 -10.17 -10.23 -11.55
N ALA A 519 -9.06 -10.50 -10.89
CA ALA A 519 -8.35 -11.77 -11.01
C ALA A 519 -9.23 -12.97 -10.65
N ALA A 520 -10.10 -12.85 -9.67
CA ALA A 520 -11.03 -13.90 -9.30
C ALA A 520 -11.99 -14.27 -10.45
N ASP A 521 -12.48 -13.28 -11.20
CA ASP A 521 -13.32 -13.54 -12.39
C ASP A 521 -12.50 -14.16 -13.52
N LEU A 522 -11.27 -13.66 -13.77
CA LEU A 522 -10.36 -14.24 -14.77
C LEU A 522 -10.03 -15.72 -14.46
N ILE A 523 -9.82 -16.06 -13.19
CA ILE A 523 -9.54 -17.44 -12.76
C ILE A 523 -10.76 -18.37 -12.94
N ARG A 524 -11.97 -17.84 -12.68
CA ARG A 524 -13.23 -18.57 -12.84
C ARG A 524 -13.68 -18.70 -14.29
N GLY A 525 -13.07 -17.94 -15.22
CA GLY A 525 -13.51 -17.85 -16.60
C GLY A 525 -14.82 -17.09 -16.78
N HIS A 526 -15.12 -16.17 -15.85
CA HIS A 526 -16.26 -15.26 -15.99
C HIS A 526 -15.91 -14.13 -16.95
N ASP A 527 -16.89 -13.66 -17.71
CA ASP A 527 -16.74 -12.46 -18.50
C ASP A 527 -16.40 -11.25 -17.61
N PRO A 528 -15.44 -10.40 -18.02
CA PRO A 528 -15.12 -9.21 -17.27
C PRO A 528 -16.31 -8.29 -17.07
N LEU A 529 -16.51 -7.78 -15.85
CA LEU A 529 -17.50 -6.76 -15.60
C LEU A 529 -17.19 -5.52 -16.45
N ARG A 530 -18.24 -4.89 -16.98
CA ARG A 530 -18.13 -3.62 -17.71
C ARG A 530 -19.08 -2.59 -17.11
N VAL A 531 -18.76 -1.31 -17.29
CA VAL A 531 -19.70 -0.23 -16.96
C VAL A 531 -20.90 -0.37 -17.87
N ALA A 532 -22.10 -0.45 -17.31
CA ALA A 532 -23.33 -0.34 -18.11
C ALA A 532 -23.38 1.08 -18.73
N HIS A 533 -23.54 1.15 -20.03
CA HIS A 533 -23.67 2.41 -20.76
C HIS A 533 -24.98 3.11 -20.43
#